data_3144f03be471a3494aa91632657b2392
#
_entry.id   3144f03be471a3494aa91632657b2392
#
_cell.length_a   1.000
_cell.length_b   1.000
_cell.length_c   1.000
_cell.angle_alpha   90.00
_cell.angle_beta   90.00
_cell.angle_gamma   90.00
#
_symmetry.space_group_name_H-M   'P 1'
#
loop_
_entity.id
_entity.type
_entity.pdbx_description
1 polymer ?
#
loop_
_entity_poly.entity_id
_entity_poly.type
_entity_poly.pdbx_seq_one_letter_code
_entity_poly.pdbx_strand_id
1 'polypeptide(L)'
;GHAAALRGVERLYLIPPLAMAEPLPVVEPFLKTAVAQGVRRVVVLGSSAVPEADTGVGALPRLVRETFPEWTVLRPSWFMQNFTGDHAVAHAIRDNGEIVTATGDGRVAFVDATDIAAVATRALLDDRPHNTGHVITGPEALGYADAARIVAEVSGRPVRHVAVAAGVLRDRLSAMGMPPEFAAVLAELDEDIRGGAEDRTTDTVERVTGRAPRSFRAFAEAHRHAFTPEPAG
;
A
#
# COMPACT_ATOMS: atom_id res chain seq x y z
N GLY A 1 19.37 -21.21 3.57
CA GLY A 1 19.19 -20.38 2.37
C GLY A 1 17.78 -20.56 1.79
N HIS A 2 17.41 -19.72 0.82
CA HIS A 2 16.04 -19.64 0.23
C HIS A 2 15.56 -20.99 -0.32
N ALA A 3 16.43 -21.79 -0.95
CA ALA A 3 16.06 -23.08 -1.51
C ALA A 3 15.50 -24.06 -0.47
N ALA A 4 16.02 -24.05 0.76
CA ALA A 4 15.51 -24.92 1.82
C ALA A 4 14.11 -24.48 2.29
N ALA A 5 13.87 -23.16 2.37
CA ALA A 5 12.58 -22.61 2.77
C ALA A 5 11.50 -22.80 1.69
N LEU A 6 11.89 -22.91 0.42
CA LEU A 6 10.98 -23.09 -0.71
C LEU A 6 10.69 -24.54 -1.07
N ARG A 7 11.30 -25.52 -0.36
CA ARG A 7 11.07 -26.94 -0.64
C ARG A 7 9.61 -27.34 -0.42
N GLY A 8 8.95 -27.83 -1.46
CA GLY A 8 7.55 -28.24 -1.42
C GLY A 8 6.56 -27.07 -1.47
N VAL A 9 7.02 -25.84 -1.69
CA VAL A 9 6.17 -24.67 -1.89
C VAL A 9 5.74 -24.61 -3.34
N GLU A 10 4.44 -24.60 -3.59
CA GLU A 10 3.86 -24.48 -4.94
C GLU A 10 3.36 -23.06 -5.25
N ARG A 11 3.00 -22.30 -4.22
CA ARG A 11 2.40 -20.96 -4.34
C ARG A 11 3.10 -19.98 -3.42
N LEU A 12 3.40 -18.80 -3.92
CA LEU A 12 4.19 -17.79 -3.23
C LEU A 12 3.46 -16.43 -3.22
N TYR A 13 3.34 -15.82 -2.05
CA TYR A 13 3.04 -14.40 -1.93
C TYR A 13 4.33 -13.63 -1.74
N LEU A 14 4.64 -12.74 -2.68
CA LEU A 14 5.86 -11.95 -2.69
C LEU A 14 5.55 -10.51 -2.28
N ILE A 15 6.15 -10.07 -1.19
CA ILE A 15 6.24 -8.66 -0.82
C ILE A 15 7.67 -8.22 -1.12
N PRO A 16 7.88 -7.32 -2.10
CA PRO A 16 9.20 -6.81 -2.41
C PRO A 16 9.83 -6.07 -1.23
N PRO A 17 11.17 -5.98 -1.14
CA PRO A 17 11.83 -5.19 -0.12
C PRO A 17 11.35 -3.74 -0.16
N LEU A 18 10.91 -3.22 1.00
CA LEU A 18 10.50 -1.83 1.14
C LEU A 18 11.71 -0.89 1.05
N ALA A 19 11.45 0.34 0.61
CA ALA A 19 12.46 1.41 0.49
C ALA A 19 13.69 1.04 -0.38
N MET A 20 13.55 0.08 -1.30
CA MET A 20 14.58 -0.30 -2.26
C MET A 20 14.17 0.16 -3.66
N ALA A 21 14.87 1.15 -4.20
CA ALA A 21 14.59 1.70 -5.53
C ALA A 21 14.80 0.64 -6.64
N GLU A 22 15.84 -0.18 -6.51
CA GLU A 22 16.19 -1.24 -7.46
C GLU A 22 16.09 -2.64 -6.82
N PRO A 23 14.89 -3.23 -6.74
CA PRO A 23 14.69 -4.53 -6.09
C PRO A 23 15.10 -5.73 -6.96
N LEU A 24 15.22 -5.57 -8.29
CA LEU A 24 15.49 -6.67 -9.22
C LEU A 24 16.73 -7.50 -8.88
N PRO A 25 17.90 -6.90 -8.52
CA PRO A 25 19.09 -7.68 -8.18
C PRO A 25 18.89 -8.66 -7.02
N VAL A 26 17.93 -8.39 -6.13
CA VAL A 26 17.59 -9.25 -4.99
C VAL A 26 16.44 -10.20 -5.33
N VAL A 27 15.41 -9.69 -6.00
CA VAL A 27 14.17 -10.42 -6.27
C VAL A 27 14.36 -11.46 -7.39
N GLU A 28 15.03 -11.12 -8.47
CA GLU A 28 15.20 -12.03 -9.61
C GLU A 28 15.92 -13.34 -9.24
N PRO A 29 17.06 -13.35 -8.53
CA PRO A 29 17.71 -14.60 -8.09
C PRO A 29 16.82 -15.42 -7.15
N PHE A 30 16.01 -14.75 -6.29
CA PHE A 30 15.05 -15.42 -5.42
C PHE A 30 13.96 -16.11 -6.24
N LEU A 31 13.38 -15.44 -7.25
CA LEU A 31 12.34 -16.01 -8.11
C LEU A 31 12.88 -17.17 -8.95
N LYS A 32 14.12 -17.07 -9.48
CA LYS A 32 14.79 -18.20 -10.16
C LYS A 32 14.91 -19.40 -9.23
N THR A 33 15.26 -19.18 -7.96
CA THR A 33 15.31 -20.24 -6.96
C THR A 33 13.92 -20.82 -6.71
N ALA A 34 12.87 -19.98 -6.63
CA ALA A 34 11.50 -20.43 -6.44
C ALA A 34 11.03 -21.37 -7.57
N VAL A 35 11.28 -20.99 -8.82
CA VAL A 35 11.00 -21.85 -9.98
C VAL A 35 11.75 -23.19 -9.88
N ALA A 36 13.04 -23.15 -9.57
CA ALA A 36 13.85 -24.38 -9.42
C ALA A 36 13.37 -25.31 -8.29
N GLN A 37 12.64 -24.76 -7.29
CA GLN A 37 12.04 -25.53 -6.19
C GLN A 37 10.59 -25.97 -6.47
N GLY A 38 10.02 -25.61 -7.64
CA GLY A 38 8.70 -26.07 -8.06
C GLY A 38 7.56 -25.10 -7.77
N VAL A 39 7.84 -23.84 -7.39
CA VAL A 39 6.81 -22.79 -7.28
C VAL A 39 6.23 -22.53 -8.66
N ARG A 40 4.89 -22.60 -8.79
CA ARG A 40 4.17 -22.40 -10.05
C ARG A 40 3.32 -21.15 -10.05
N ARG A 41 2.80 -20.75 -8.87
CA ARG A 41 1.92 -19.59 -8.72
C ARG A 41 2.58 -18.52 -7.86
N VAL A 42 2.62 -17.29 -8.38
CA VAL A 42 3.13 -16.14 -7.63
C VAL A 42 2.09 -15.01 -7.60
N VAL A 43 1.84 -14.50 -6.41
CA VAL A 43 1.10 -13.25 -6.20
C VAL A 43 2.08 -12.23 -5.68
N VAL A 44 2.27 -11.12 -6.38
CA VAL A 44 3.19 -10.05 -5.97
C VAL A 44 2.44 -8.81 -5.53
N LEU A 45 2.87 -8.22 -4.41
CA LEU A 45 2.39 -6.93 -3.95
C LEU A 45 3.14 -5.82 -4.69
N GLY A 46 2.39 -5.00 -5.42
CA GLY A 46 2.83 -3.77 -6.04
C GLY A 46 2.09 -2.57 -5.46
N SER A 47 1.87 -1.54 -6.27
CA SER A 47 1.13 -0.33 -5.92
C SER A 47 0.34 0.19 -7.12
N SER A 48 -0.81 0.85 -6.89
CA SER A 48 -1.56 1.55 -7.94
C SER A 48 -0.79 2.78 -8.45
N ALA A 49 0.01 3.39 -7.59
CA ALA A 49 0.79 4.59 -7.88
C ALA A 49 2.08 4.33 -8.67
N VAL A 50 2.52 3.07 -8.77
CA VAL A 50 3.75 2.72 -9.50
C VAL A 50 3.36 2.14 -10.86
N PRO A 51 3.58 2.87 -11.97
CA PRO A 51 3.37 2.34 -13.31
C PRO A 51 4.38 1.22 -13.63
N GLU A 52 4.02 0.36 -14.59
CA GLU A 52 4.98 -0.61 -15.12
C GLU A 52 6.11 0.13 -15.83
N ALA A 53 7.35 -0.30 -15.59
CA ALA A 53 8.57 0.28 -16.14
C ALA A 53 9.61 -0.82 -16.43
N ASP A 54 10.71 -0.44 -17.07
CA ASP A 54 11.80 -1.37 -17.38
C ASP A 54 12.74 -1.59 -16.19
N THR A 55 12.73 -0.70 -15.22
CA THR A 55 13.61 -0.70 -14.05
C THR A 55 12.84 -0.48 -12.76
N GLY A 56 13.49 -0.63 -11.64
CA GLY A 56 12.93 -0.38 -10.33
C GLY A 56 11.79 -1.32 -9.96
N VAL A 57 10.95 -0.84 -9.06
CA VAL A 57 9.75 -1.57 -8.59
C VAL A 57 8.76 -1.81 -9.74
N GLY A 58 8.69 -0.89 -10.70
CA GLY A 58 7.81 -0.98 -11.88
C GLY A 58 8.13 -2.15 -12.82
N ALA A 59 9.32 -2.74 -12.74
CA ALA A 59 9.70 -3.91 -13.55
C ALA A 59 9.23 -5.26 -12.97
N LEU A 60 8.88 -5.30 -11.70
CA LEU A 60 8.44 -6.55 -11.05
C LEU A 60 7.22 -7.23 -11.68
N PRO A 61 6.17 -6.50 -12.10
CA PRO A 61 5.03 -7.12 -12.79
C PRO A 61 5.42 -7.90 -14.03
N ARG A 62 6.30 -7.31 -14.87
CA ARG A 62 6.80 -7.98 -16.08
C ARG A 62 7.64 -9.21 -15.73
N LEU A 63 8.60 -9.07 -14.80
CA LEU A 63 9.45 -10.18 -14.37
C LEU A 63 8.62 -11.38 -13.88
N VAL A 64 7.58 -11.14 -13.09
CA VAL A 64 6.70 -12.20 -12.56
C VAL A 64 5.91 -12.87 -13.69
N ARG A 65 5.34 -12.10 -14.63
CA ARG A 65 4.62 -12.64 -15.79
C ARG A 65 5.49 -13.51 -16.69
N GLU A 66 6.72 -13.11 -16.90
CA GLU A 66 7.68 -13.84 -17.76
C GLU A 66 8.24 -15.09 -17.08
N THR A 67 8.25 -15.11 -15.73
CA THR A 67 8.87 -16.16 -14.94
C THR A 67 7.90 -17.29 -14.56
N PHE A 68 6.61 -16.96 -14.32
CA PHE A 68 5.65 -17.92 -13.78
C PHE A 68 4.44 -18.12 -14.70
N PRO A 69 3.97 -19.37 -14.90
CA PRO A 69 2.77 -19.64 -15.66
C PRO A 69 1.49 -19.17 -14.97
N GLU A 70 1.52 -19.06 -13.64
CA GLU A 70 0.39 -18.61 -12.82
C GLU A 70 0.84 -17.39 -11.99
N TRP A 71 0.29 -16.23 -12.28
CA TRP A 71 0.71 -14.98 -11.68
C TRP A 71 -0.45 -14.05 -11.35
N THR A 72 -0.24 -13.18 -10.38
CA THR A 72 -1.15 -12.06 -10.09
C THR A 72 -0.34 -10.89 -9.53
N VAL A 73 -0.63 -9.69 -10.00
CA VAL A 73 -0.06 -8.46 -9.49
C VAL A 73 -1.13 -7.71 -8.71
N LEU A 74 -0.95 -7.53 -7.42
CA LEU A 74 -1.82 -6.68 -6.61
C LEU A 74 -1.33 -5.25 -6.66
N ARG A 75 -2.20 -4.33 -7.02
CA ARG A 75 -1.90 -2.89 -7.12
C ARG A 75 -2.84 -2.12 -6.19
N PRO A 76 -2.65 -2.23 -4.86
CA PRO A 76 -3.47 -1.49 -3.92
C PRO A 76 -3.21 0.00 -3.99
N SER A 77 -4.24 0.79 -3.69
CA SER A 77 -4.16 2.19 -3.35
C SER A 77 -3.55 2.37 -1.95
N TRP A 78 -3.56 3.56 -1.39
CA TRP A 78 -2.98 3.86 -0.09
C TRP A 78 -3.64 3.09 1.05
N PHE A 79 -2.82 2.50 1.92
CA PHE A 79 -3.29 1.66 3.02
C PHE A 79 -3.90 2.49 4.15
N MET A 80 -5.07 2.07 4.63
CA MET A 80 -5.68 2.63 5.84
C MET A 80 -4.76 2.47 7.06
N GLN A 81 -3.92 1.45 7.09
CA GLN A 81 -2.96 1.18 8.17
C GLN A 81 -1.91 2.29 8.34
N ASN A 82 -1.69 3.13 7.33
CA ASN A 82 -0.83 4.31 7.46
C ASN A 82 -1.33 5.31 8.51
N PHE A 83 -2.61 5.25 8.87
CA PHE A 83 -3.23 6.09 9.90
C PHE A 83 -3.12 5.52 11.31
N THR A 84 -2.71 4.26 11.48
CA THR A 84 -2.78 3.56 12.79
C THR A 84 -1.48 2.85 13.19
N GLY A 85 -0.64 2.51 12.23
CA GLY A 85 0.60 1.75 12.45
C GLY A 85 1.79 2.61 12.86
N ASP A 86 2.97 2.05 12.64
CA ASP A 86 4.25 2.77 12.76
C ASP A 86 4.54 3.54 11.46
N HIS A 87 3.82 4.64 11.27
CA HIS A 87 3.89 5.47 10.07
C HIS A 87 3.85 6.95 10.44
N ALA A 88 4.52 7.81 9.67
CA ALA A 88 4.61 9.24 9.93
C ALA A 88 3.23 9.92 10.12
N VAL A 89 2.22 9.52 9.32
CA VAL A 89 0.84 10.02 9.45
C VAL A 89 0.25 9.63 10.80
N ALA A 90 0.40 8.37 11.22
CA ALA A 90 -0.13 7.89 12.50
C ALA A 90 0.53 8.59 13.70
N HIS A 91 1.86 8.79 13.64
CA HIS A 91 2.60 9.54 14.66
C HIS A 91 2.10 10.99 14.75
N ALA A 92 1.98 11.69 13.61
CA ALA A 92 1.52 13.08 13.58
C ALA A 92 0.08 13.24 14.11
N ILE A 93 -0.80 12.26 13.86
CA ILE A 93 -2.16 12.22 14.43
C ILE A 93 -2.09 12.10 15.96
N ARG A 94 -1.34 11.16 16.48
CA ARG A 94 -1.22 10.93 17.94
C ARG A 94 -0.61 12.11 18.66
N ASP A 95 0.48 12.65 18.14
CA ASP A 95 1.31 13.63 18.83
C ASP A 95 0.74 15.06 18.68
N ASN A 96 0.27 15.41 17.49
CA ASN A 96 -0.08 16.78 17.17
C ASN A 96 -1.53 16.97 16.70
N GLY A 97 -2.29 15.90 16.46
CA GLY A 97 -3.61 15.98 15.83
C GLY A 97 -3.53 16.49 14.39
N GLU A 98 -2.48 16.14 13.66
CA GLU A 98 -2.26 16.63 12.30
C GLU A 98 -2.03 15.48 11.32
N ILE A 99 -2.49 15.68 10.09
CA ILE A 99 -2.12 14.88 8.92
C ILE A 99 -1.43 15.83 7.95
N VAL A 100 -0.12 15.68 7.78
CA VAL A 100 0.68 16.58 6.93
C VAL A 100 0.99 15.89 5.62
N THR A 101 0.51 16.46 4.50
CA THR A 101 0.74 15.93 3.14
C THR A 101 0.91 17.05 2.13
N ALA A 102 1.41 16.73 0.94
CA ALA A 102 1.46 17.65 -0.18
C ALA A 102 0.31 17.44 -1.19
N THR A 103 -0.66 16.60 -0.84
CA THR A 103 -1.77 16.21 -1.73
C THR A 103 -2.78 17.31 -2.00
N GLY A 104 -2.76 18.42 -1.24
CA GLY A 104 -3.80 19.47 -1.36
C GLY A 104 -5.20 18.90 -1.18
N ASP A 105 -6.08 19.16 -2.17
CA ASP A 105 -7.46 18.63 -2.20
C ASP A 105 -7.57 17.31 -2.97
N GLY A 106 -6.44 16.70 -3.37
CA GLY A 106 -6.40 15.41 -4.06
C GLY A 106 -7.02 14.29 -3.23
N ARG A 107 -7.61 13.32 -3.93
CA ARG A 107 -8.41 12.26 -3.31
C ARG A 107 -7.76 10.92 -3.52
N VAL A 108 -7.95 10.03 -2.55
CA VAL A 108 -7.39 8.67 -2.53
C VAL A 108 -8.48 7.69 -2.09
N ALA A 109 -8.64 6.60 -2.79
CA ALA A 109 -9.50 5.52 -2.35
C ALA A 109 -8.75 4.57 -1.40
N PHE A 110 -8.56 5.03 -0.13
CA PHE A 110 -7.84 4.26 0.90
C PHE A 110 -8.39 2.85 1.05
N VAL A 111 -7.51 1.87 1.14
CA VAL A 111 -7.87 0.44 1.20
C VAL A 111 -7.38 -0.20 2.49
N ASP A 112 -8.21 -1.06 3.11
CA ASP A 112 -7.81 -1.86 4.26
C ASP A 112 -6.88 -3.00 3.83
N ALA A 113 -5.78 -3.21 4.54
CA ALA A 113 -4.88 -4.34 4.31
C ALA A 113 -5.58 -5.70 4.42
N THR A 114 -6.67 -5.81 5.17
CA THR A 114 -7.51 -7.03 5.24
C THR A 114 -8.20 -7.32 3.91
N ASP A 115 -8.61 -6.30 3.16
CA ASP A 115 -9.22 -6.47 1.85
C ASP A 115 -8.16 -6.85 0.80
N ILE A 116 -6.96 -6.25 0.89
CA ILE A 116 -5.81 -6.66 0.07
C ILE A 116 -5.46 -8.13 0.33
N ALA A 117 -5.39 -8.53 1.60
CA ALA A 117 -5.10 -9.91 1.99
C ALA A 117 -6.18 -10.90 1.52
N ALA A 118 -7.46 -10.49 1.52
CA ALA A 118 -8.55 -11.30 1.00
C ALA A 118 -8.42 -11.54 -0.52
N VAL A 119 -8.09 -10.48 -1.29
CA VAL A 119 -7.81 -10.61 -2.74
C VAL A 119 -6.57 -11.47 -2.99
N ALA A 120 -5.49 -11.29 -2.20
CA ALA A 120 -4.29 -12.11 -2.29
C ALA A 120 -4.58 -13.59 -2.04
N THR A 121 -5.40 -13.88 -1.01
CA THR A 121 -5.81 -15.25 -0.65
C THR A 121 -6.58 -15.91 -1.79
N ARG A 122 -7.52 -15.19 -2.41
CA ARG A 122 -8.26 -15.71 -3.58
C ARG A 122 -7.31 -15.97 -4.75
N ALA A 123 -6.43 -15.01 -5.06
CA ALA A 123 -5.44 -15.16 -6.13
C ALA A 123 -4.50 -16.35 -5.94
N LEU A 124 -4.15 -16.66 -4.67
CA LEU A 124 -3.33 -17.82 -4.33
C LEU A 124 -4.11 -19.13 -4.40
N LEU A 125 -5.37 -19.15 -3.90
CA LEU A 125 -6.08 -20.40 -3.61
C LEU A 125 -7.12 -20.80 -4.64
N ASP A 126 -7.62 -19.89 -5.48
CA ASP A 126 -8.59 -20.22 -6.52
C ASP A 126 -8.04 -21.29 -7.47
N ASP A 127 -8.91 -22.20 -7.93
CA ASP A 127 -8.51 -23.28 -8.83
C ASP A 127 -7.92 -22.73 -10.15
N ARG A 128 -8.51 -21.64 -10.65
CA ARG A 128 -8.00 -20.95 -11.85
C ARG A 128 -7.09 -19.79 -11.43
N PRO A 129 -5.87 -19.71 -11.97
CA PRO A 129 -5.01 -18.56 -11.75
C PRO A 129 -5.64 -17.29 -12.33
N HIS A 130 -5.50 -16.18 -11.64
CA HIS A 130 -6.08 -14.91 -12.11
C HIS A 130 -5.37 -14.37 -13.35
N ASN A 131 -4.05 -14.53 -13.45
CA ASN A 131 -3.20 -14.09 -14.55
C ASN A 131 -3.49 -12.64 -14.97
N THR A 132 -3.63 -11.75 -14.01
CA THR A 132 -3.98 -10.34 -14.19
C THR A 132 -3.41 -9.44 -13.11
N GLY A 133 -3.43 -8.13 -13.37
CA GLY A 133 -3.20 -7.08 -12.36
C GLY A 133 -4.52 -6.63 -11.75
N HIS A 134 -4.59 -6.58 -10.43
CA HIS A 134 -5.74 -6.11 -9.67
C HIS A 134 -5.45 -4.74 -9.05
N VAL A 135 -6.07 -3.68 -9.52
CA VAL A 135 -6.13 -2.41 -8.78
C VAL A 135 -7.14 -2.58 -7.65
N ILE A 136 -6.68 -2.39 -6.41
CA ILE A 136 -7.47 -2.66 -5.22
C ILE A 136 -7.67 -1.36 -4.46
N THR A 137 -8.92 -0.95 -4.29
CA THR A 137 -9.30 0.30 -3.63
C THR A 137 -10.31 0.06 -2.53
N GLY A 138 -10.45 1.04 -1.64
CA GLY A 138 -11.62 1.15 -0.80
C GLY A 138 -12.86 1.55 -1.59
N PRO A 139 -14.02 1.68 -0.92
CA PRO A 139 -15.30 1.93 -1.57
C PRO A 139 -15.50 3.38 -2.00
N GLU A 140 -14.67 4.28 -1.54
CA GLU A 140 -14.82 5.73 -1.73
C GLU A 140 -13.46 6.42 -1.84
N ALA A 141 -13.36 7.43 -2.69
CA ALA A 141 -12.18 8.30 -2.74
C ALA A 141 -12.38 9.48 -1.78
N LEU A 142 -11.43 9.68 -0.86
CA LEU A 142 -11.46 10.71 0.18
C LEU A 142 -10.23 11.62 0.07
N GLY A 143 -10.42 12.92 0.31
CA GLY A 143 -9.30 13.81 0.59
C GLY A 143 -8.73 13.56 2.00
N TYR A 144 -7.49 13.96 2.24
CA TYR A 144 -6.91 13.85 3.59
C TYR A 144 -7.63 14.73 4.61
N ALA A 145 -8.30 15.80 4.18
CA ALA A 145 -9.19 16.59 5.05
C ALA A 145 -10.44 15.78 5.48
N ASP A 146 -11.03 14.98 4.59
CA ASP A 146 -12.14 14.08 4.93
C ASP A 146 -11.67 13.00 5.90
N ALA A 147 -10.51 12.40 5.65
CA ALA A 147 -9.92 11.41 6.55
C ALA A 147 -9.65 12.01 7.95
N ALA A 148 -9.10 13.22 8.03
CA ALA A 148 -8.87 13.94 9.28
C ALA A 148 -10.17 14.18 10.05
N ARG A 149 -11.24 14.62 9.36
CA ARG A 149 -12.55 14.82 9.94
C ARG A 149 -13.13 13.52 10.51
N ILE A 150 -13.04 12.41 9.76
CA ILE A 150 -13.51 11.09 10.24
C ILE A 150 -12.72 10.66 11.48
N VAL A 151 -11.39 10.80 11.47
CA VAL A 151 -10.56 10.45 12.63
C VAL A 151 -10.90 11.32 13.83
N ALA A 152 -11.13 12.62 13.64
CA ALA A 152 -11.53 13.52 14.74
C ALA A 152 -12.88 13.12 15.36
N GLU A 153 -13.88 12.83 14.52
CA GLU A 153 -15.22 12.38 14.98
C GLU A 153 -15.13 11.07 15.77
N VAL A 154 -14.34 10.10 15.29
CA VAL A 154 -14.22 8.78 15.90
C VAL A 154 -13.40 8.81 17.19
N SER A 155 -12.29 9.56 17.20
CA SER A 155 -11.40 9.64 18.37
C SER A 155 -11.88 10.60 19.46
N GLY A 156 -12.78 11.53 19.10
CA GLY A 156 -13.22 12.61 20.00
C GLY A 156 -12.15 13.69 20.21
N ARG A 157 -11.10 13.73 19.39
CA ARG A 157 -9.99 14.68 19.47
C ARG A 157 -9.91 15.52 18.20
N PRO A 158 -9.48 16.79 18.29
CA PRO A 158 -9.22 17.58 17.09
C PRO A 158 -8.12 16.93 16.23
N VAL A 159 -8.44 16.67 14.96
CA VAL A 159 -7.47 16.24 13.94
C VAL A 159 -7.75 17.06 12.68
N ARG A 160 -6.68 17.58 12.07
CA ARG A 160 -6.78 18.40 10.88
C ARG A 160 -5.77 17.99 9.81
N HIS A 161 -6.11 18.20 8.56
CA HIS A 161 -5.18 18.12 7.46
C HIS A 161 -4.40 19.43 7.34
N VAL A 162 -3.10 19.31 7.17
CA VAL A 162 -2.15 20.43 6.94
C VAL A 162 -1.52 20.21 5.57
N ALA A 163 -2.07 20.88 4.56
CA ALA A 163 -1.50 20.84 3.22
C ALA A 163 -0.21 21.68 3.16
N VAL A 164 0.86 21.09 2.66
CA VAL A 164 2.16 21.75 2.48
C VAL A 164 2.63 21.61 1.03
N ALA A 165 3.65 22.37 0.63
CA ALA A 165 4.32 22.15 -0.65
C ALA A 165 5.16 20.87 -0.60
N ALA A 166 5.34 20.17 -1.74
CA ALA A 166 6.10 18.93 -1.82
C ALA A 166 7.54 19.04 -1.26
N GLY A 167 8.22 20.16 -1.54
CA GLY A 167 9.54 20.42 -0.98
C GLY A 167 9.56 20.48 0.55
N VAL A 168 8.52 21.05 1.16
CA VAL A 168 8.38 21.12 2.63
C VAL A 168 8.12 19.72 3.20
N LEU A 169 7.28 18.91 2.54
CA LEU A 169 7.05 17.52 2.96
C LEU A 169 8.34 16.70 2.90
N ARG A 170 9.06 16.76 1.76
CA ARG A 170 10.35 16.08 1.59
C ARG A 170 11.33 16.42 2.71
N ASP A 171 11.48 17.71 3.01
CA ASP A 171 12.43 18.17 4.02
C ASP A 171 12.02 17.69 5.44
N ARG A 172 10.72 17.68 5.75
CA ARG A 172 10.18 17.11 7.01
C ARG A 172 10.45 15.60 7.12
N LEU A 173 10.17 14.83 6.07
CA LEU A 173 10.41 13.38 6.07
C LEU A 173 11.90 13.07 6.24
N SER A 174 12.77 13.82 5.57
CA SER A 174 14.23 13.69 5.73
C SER A 174 14.69 14.04 7.15
N ALA A 175 14.13 15.07 7.77
CA ALA A 175 14.42 15.44 9.16
C ALA A 175 13.98 14.37 10.18
N MET A 176 12.98 13.54 9.82
CA MET A 176 12.53 12.38 10.62
C MET A 176 13.39 11.11 10.39
N GLY A 177 14.48 11.22 9.63
CA GLY A 177 15.43 10.13 9.39
C GLY A 177 15.16 9.31 8.11
N MET A 178 14.20 9.71 7.30
CA MET A 178 13.96 9.03 6.01
C MET A 178 15.08 9.37 5.02
N PRO A 179 15.59 8.39 4.23
CA PRO A 179 16.56 8.66 3.17
C PRO A 179 16.02 9.74 2.22
N PRO A 180 16.83 10.78 1.87
CA PRO A 180 16.36 11.92 1.08
C PRO A 180 15.75 11.53 -0.26
N GLU A 181 16.30 10.51 -0.93
CA GLU A 181 15.78 9.99 -2.20
C GLU A 181 14.38 9.39 -2.04
N PHE A 182 14.14 8.67 -0.95
CA PHE A 182 12.82 8.08 -0.67
C PHE A 182 11.81 9.15 -0.24
N ALA A 183 12.25 10.15 0.55
CA ALA A 183 11.43 11.30 0.90
C ALA A 183 10.99 12.10 -0.34
N ALA A 184 11.88 12.24 -1.35
CA ALA A 184 11.54 12.88 -2.62
C ALA A 184 10.47 12.08 -3.38
N VAL A 185 10.61 10.77 -3.48
CA VAL A 185 9.59 9.90 -4.12
C VAL A 185 8.23 10.05 -3.45
N LEU A 186 8.16 10.03 -2.12
CA LEU A 186 6.88 10.20 -1.42
C LEU A 186 6.25 11.58 -1.66
N ALA A 187 7.06 12.62 -1.73
CA ALA A 187 6.57 13.96 -2.04
C ALA A 187 6.06 14.08 -3.48
N GLU A 188 6.68 13.40 -4.45
CA GLU A 188 6.21 13.30 -5.83
C GLU A 188 4.90 12.52 -5.92
N LEU A 189 4.75 11.41 -5.21
CA LEU A 189 3.50 10.66 -5.15
C LEU A 189 2.34 11.50 -4.57
N ASP A 190 2.62 12.36 -3.60
CA ASP A 190 1.63 13.30 -3.09
C ASP A 190 1.20 14.35 -4.16
N GLU A 191 2.13 14.84 -4.98
CA GLU A 191 1.80 15.73 -6.11
C GLU A 191 0.97 14.99 -7.18
N ASP A 192 1.23 13.71 -7.44
CA ASP A 192 0.41 12.89 -8.35
C ASP A 192 -1.02 12.74 -7.82
N ILE A 193 -1.17 12.51 -6.50
CA ILE A 193 -2.49 12.52 -5.85
C ILE A 193 -3.16 13.87 -6.00
N ARG A 194 -2.44 14.96 -5.81
CA ARG A 194 -2.94 16.33 -6.03
C ARG A 194 -3.44 16.55 -7.45
N GLY A 195 -2.76 15.94 -8.41
CA GLY A 195 -3.16 15.88 -9.82
C GLY A 195 -4.34 14.97 -10.13
N GLY A 196 -4.87 14.22 -9.15
CA GLY A 196 -6.03 13.33 -9.31
C GLY A 196 -5.68 11.89 -9.72
N ALA A 197 -4.42 11.48 -9.70
CA ALA A 197 -3.99 10.16 -10.14
C ALA A 197 -4.66 9.00 -9.37
N GLU A 198 -5.04 9.22 -8.12
CA GLU A 198 -5.67 8.21 -7.25
C GLU A 198 -7.16 8.46 -6.95
N ASP A 199 -7.79 9.45 -7.62
CA ASP A 199 -9.22 9.73 -7.49
C ASP A 199 -10.05 8.73 -8.32
N ARG A 200 -10.01 7.47 -7.92
CA ARG A 200 -10.75 6.38 -8.56
C ARG A 200 -11.07 5.27 -7.56
N THR A 201 -12.18 4.58 -7.80
CA THR A 201 -12.55 3.34 -7.11
C THR A 201 -12.64 2.18 -8.10
N THR A 202 -12.51 0.95 -7.60
CA THR A 202 -12.68 -0.28 -8.37
C THR A 202 -13.59 -1.25 -7.62
N ASP A 203 -14.23 -2.16 -8.35
CA ASP A 203 -15.04 -3.24 -7.80
C ASP A 203 -14.22 -4.48 -7.41
N THR A 204 -12.91 -4.40 -7.48
CA THR A 204 -12.01 -5.57 -7.38
C THR A 204 -12.23 -6.38 -6.10
N VAL A 205 -12.36 -5.72 -4.94
CA VAL A 205 -12.56 -6.43 -3.67
C VAL A 205 -13.85 -7.24 -3.73
N GLU A 206 -14.96 -6.61 -4.10
CA GLU A 206 -16.27 -7.27 -4.16
C GLU A 206 -16.30 -8.38 -5.20
N ARG A 207 -15.82 -8.11 -6.40
CA ARG A 207 -15.81 -9.08 -7.51
C ARG A 207 -14.96 -10.31 -7.22
N VAL A 208 -13.81 -10.13 -6.54
CA VAL A 208 -12.89 -11.24 -6.27
C VAL A 208 -13.25 -11.98 -4.98
N THR A 209 -13.73 -11.28 -3.97
CA THR A 209 -13.94 -11.87 -2.63
C THR A 209 -15.40 -12.14 -2.29
N GLY A 210 -16.35 -11.57 -3.05
CA GLY A 210 -17.78 -11.62 -2.76
C GLY A 210 -18.20 -10.72 -1.58
N ARG A 211 -17.32 -9.85 -1.09
CA ARG A 211 -17.58 -8.93 0.03
C ARG A 211 -17.26 -7.50 -0.38
N ALA A 212 -18.09 -6.56 0.05
CA ALA A 212 -17.78 -5.14 -0.11
C ALA A 212 -16.49 -4.76 0.62
N PRO A 213 -15.66 -3.85 0.06
CA PRO A 213 -14.48 -3.33 0.75
C PRO A 213 -14.88 -2.53 2.00
N ARG A 214 -14.01 -2.54 3.01
CA ARG A 214 -14.22 -1.76 4.23
C ARG A 214 -14.13 -0.27 3.93
N SER A 215 -15.06 0.53 4.49
CA SER A 215 -14.95 1.99 4.42
C SER A 215 -13.90 2.52 5.39
N PHE A 216 -13.34 3.71 5.09
CA PHE A 216 -12.38 4.36 5.98
C PHE A 216 -12.99 4.65 7.36
N ARG A 217 -14.28 5.02 7.42
CA ARG A 217 -14.98 5.21 8.68
C ARG A 217 -15.05 3.93 9.51
N ALA A 218 -15.49 2.82 8.93
CA ALA A 218 -15.55 1.54 9.64
C ALA A 218 -14.16 1.06 10.12
N PHE A 219 -13.11 1.34 9.34
CA PHE A 219 -11.73 1.10 9.76
C PHE A 219 -11.36 1.98 10.96
N ALA A 220 -11.62 3.28 10.90
CA ALA A 220 -11.30 4.21 11.97
C ALA A 220 -12.02 3.84 13.27
N GLU A 221 -13.33 3.48 13.21
CA GLU A 221 -14.10 3.03 14.36
C GLU A 221 -13.52 1.78 15.03
N ALA A 222 -13.10 0.80 14.23
CA ALA A 222 -12.45 -0.41 14.73
C ALA A 222 -11.09 -0.16 15.40
N HIS A 223 -10.41 0.92 15.00
CA HIS A 223 -9.06 1.26 15.48
C HIS A 223 -9.00 2.57 16.28
N ARG A 224 -10.12 2.99 16.87
CA ARG A 224 -10.23 4.29 17.55
C ARG A 224 -9.13 4.55 18.59
N HIS A 225 -8.68 3.52 19.29
CA HIS A 225 -7.62 3.61 20.29
C HIS A 225 -6.26 4.00 19.69
N ALA A 226 -6.03 3.70 18.42
CA ALA A 226 -4.76 4.00 17.75
C ALA A 226 -4.57 5.49 17.42
N PHE A 227 -5.62 6.31 17.55
CA PHE A 227 -5.57 7.76 17.31
C PHE A 227 -5.32 8.58 18.58
N THR A 228 -5.18 7.93 19.72
CA THR A 228 -4.89 8.60 20.99
C THR A 228 -3.43 8.44 21.35
N PRO A 229 -2.80 9.42 22.05
CA PRO A 229 -1.45 9.25 22.59
C PRO A 229 -1.39 8.00 23.47
N GLU A 230 -0.24 7.34 23.48
CA GLU A 230 -0.01 6.31 24.48
C GLU A 230 -0.08 6.94 25.89
N PRO A 231 -0.73 6.27 26.86
CA PRO A 231 -0.71 6.78 28.23
C PRO A 231 0.75 6.90 28.67
N ALA A 232 1.08 8.07 29.23
CA ALA A 232 2.39 8.28 29.82
C ALA A 232 2.61 7.22 30.90
N GLY A 233 3.57 6.30 30.65
CA GLY A 233 3.95 5.24 31.58
C GLY A 233 4.61 5.78 32.85
#